data_52e480f90846fd4d0244342b4b91a6d4
#
_entry.id   52e480f90846fd4d0244342b4b91a6d4
#
_cell.length_a   1.000
_cell.length_b   1.000
_cell.length_c   1.000
_cell.angle_alpha   90.00
_cell.angle_beta   90.00
_cell.angle_gamma   90.00
#
_symmetry.space_group_name_H-M   'P 1'
#
loop_
_entity.id
_entity.type
_entity.pdbx_description
1 polymer ?
#
loop_
_entity_poly.entity_id
_entity_poly.type
_entity_poly.pdbx_seq_one_letter_code
_entity_poly.pdbx_strand_id
1 'polypeptide(L)'
;MIEELAETSEEISEKEEQLLEDQKYLASLQKDLDKKIATASDELTTYKAKLEKAKREAKRLEEEALKVVEPVVPDKDKSENKTDSDSDTSSNGSSISATASDVELLAALLECEAGNSNYEALLAVGSVVVNRMKSRHYPDTVRGVIYQSGQFPPAHDGKVDKILKRGVKDLCVQAATDALNGKNNVGDCMSFRAASSGRPGLVIGDNVFF
;
A
#
# COMPACT_ATOMS: atom_id res chain seq x y z
N MET A 1 -20.28 50.52 -33.03
CA MET A 1 -19.56 49.70 -34.05
C MET A 1 -18.04 49.95 -34.06
N ILE A 2 -17.52 51.22 -34.16
CA ILE A 2 -16.07 51.47 -34.12
C ILE A 2 -15.51 51.30 -32.69
N GLU A 3 -16.25 51.74 -31.65
CA GLU A 3 -15.90 51.57 -30.26
C GLU A 3 -15.90 50.05 -29.84
N GLU A 4 -16.90 49.33 -30.24
CA GLU A 4 -16.95 47.85 -29.96
C GLU A 4 -15.80 47.08 -30.62
N LEU A 5 -15.34 47.50 -31.80
CA LEU A 5 -14.18 46.89 -32.45
C LEU A 5 -12.87 47.24 -31.75
N ALA A 6 -12.76 48.42 -31.13
CA ALA A 6 -11.60 48.81 -30.36
C ALA A 6 -11.55 47.99 -29.02
N GLU A 7 -12.68 47.88 -28.36
CA GLU A 7 -12.82 47.12 -27.10
C GLU A 7 -12.52 45.61 -27.27
N THR A 8 -13.05 45.01 -28.37
CA THR A 8 -12.72 43.62 -28.70
C THR A 8 -11.25 43.40 -29.09
N SER A 9 -10.60 44.39 -29.71
CA SER A 9 -9.18 44.33 -30.04
C SER A 9 -8.30 44.39 -28.79
N GLU A 10 -8.68 45.17 -27.81
CA GLU A 10 -7.98 45.30 -26.53
C GLU A 10 -8.11 44.00 -25.72
N GLU A 11 -9.33 43.44 -25.63
CA GLU A 11 -9.56 42.11 -24.98
C GLU A 11 -8.79 40.97 -25.65
N ILE A 12 -8.65 40.98 -26.96
CA ILE A 12 -7.86 39.97 -27.68
C ILE A 12 -6.38 40.12 -27.32
N SER A 13 -5.85 41.36 -27.27
CA SER A 13 -4.45 41.61 -26.91
C SER A 13 -4.14 41.15 -25.47
N GLU A 14 -5.04 41.43 -24.51
CA GLU A 14 -4.88 40.96 -23.14
C GLU A 14 -4.89 39.43 -23.03
N LYS A 15 -5.78 38.77 -23.76
CA LYS A 15 -5.82 37.29 -23.80
C LYS A 15 -4.61 36.65 -24.47
N GLU A 16 -4.04 37.32 -25.49
CA GLU A 16 -2.80 36.87 -26.12
C GLU A 16 -1.61 36.95 -25.16
N GLU A 17 -1.52 38.05 -24.37
CA GLU A 17 -0.48 38.19 -23.34
C GLU A 17 -0.61 37.15 -22.23
N GLN A 18 -1.84 36.91 -21.74
CA GLN A 18 -2.13 35.89 -20.75
C GLN A 18 -1.75 34.47 -21.26
N LEU A 19 -2.10 34.17 -22.50
CA LEU A 19 -1.77 32.92 -23.14
C LEU A 19 -0.26 32.69 -23.24
N LEU A 20 0.49 33.73 -23.51
CA LEU A 20 1.96 33.67 -23.56
C LEU A 20 2.58 33.44 -22.19
N GLU A 21 2.03 34.03 -21.13
CA GLU A 21 2.44 33.76 -19.75
C GLU A 21 2.13 32.34 -19.32
N ASP A 22 0.92 31.85 -19.60
CA ASP A 22 0.51 30.49 -19.30
C ASP A 22 1.38 29.47 -20.04
N GLN A 23 1.76 29.71 -21.27
CA GLN A 23 2.70 28.87 -22.01
C GLN A 23 4.08 28.82 -21.36
N LYS A 24 4.62 29.96 -20.91
CA LYS A 24 5.89 30.00 -20.17
C LYS A 24 5.81 29.23 -18.85
N TYR A 25 4.69 29.37 -18.13
CA TYR A 25 4.47 28.65 -16.90
C TYR A 25 4.40 27.15 -17.13
N LEU A 26 3.65 26.68 -18.12
CA LEU A 26 3.57 25.28 -18.50
C LEU A 26 4.94 24.70 -18.89
N ALA A 27 5.73 25.43 -19.64
CA ALA A 27 7.09 25.02 -20.02
C ALA A 27 8.01 24.87 -18.79
N SER A 28 7.86 25.75 -17.79
CA SER A 28 8.60 25.63 -16.52
C SER A 28 8.20 24.41 -15.71
N LEU A 29 6.89 24.14 -15.61
CA LEU A 29 6.35 22.95 -14.94
C LEU A 29 6.80 21.64 -15.61
N GLN A 30 6.81 21.63 -16.94
CA GLN A 30 7.27 20.47 -17.68
C GLN A 30 8.76 20.17 -17.41
N LYS A 31 9.59 21.21 -17.37
CA LYS A 31 11.01 21.08 -17.03
C LYS A 31 11.23 20.56 -15.60
N ASP A 32 10.42 21.01 -14.65
CA ASP A 32 10.51 20.53 -13.27
C ASP A 32 10.01 19.08 -13.11
N LEU A 33 8.98 18.71 -13.86
CA LEU A 33 8.49 17.34 -13.92
C LEU A 33 9.55 16.41 -14.52
N ASP A 34 10.19 16.80 -15.63
CA ASP A 34 11.25 16.01 -16.26
C ASP A 34 12.44 15.77 -15.30
N LYS A 35 12.80 16.80 -14.52
CA LYS A 35 13.85 16.64 -13.48
C LYS A 35 13.43 15.64 -12.40
N LYS A 36 12.18 15.71 -11.92
CA LYS A 36 11.68 14.78 -10.92
C LYS A 36 11.62 13.34 -11.45
N ILE A 37 11.24 13.17 -12.72
CA ILE A 37 11.23 11.86 -13.38
C ILE A 37 12.65 11.31 -13.48
N ALA A 38 13.63 12.12 -13.88
CA ALA A 38 15.03 11.71 -13.96
C ALA A 38 15.57 11.29 -12.59
N THR A 39 15.33 12.09 -11.55
CA THR A 39 15.75 11.77 -10.18
C THR A 39 15.11 10.47 -9.68
N ALA A 40 13.80 10.29 -9.86
CA ALA A 40 13.09 9.08 -9.49
C ALA A 40 13.60 7.84 -10.25
N SER A 41 13.96 7.99 -11.52
CA SER A 41 14.55 6.92 -12.33
C SER A 41 15.92 6.48 -11.80
N ASP A 42 16.77 7.45 -11.40
CA ASP A 42 18.09 7.16 -10.82
C ASP A 42 17.97 6.48 -9.45
N GLU A 43 17.04 6.93 -8.63
CA GLU A 43 16.73 6.27 -7.35
C GLU A 43 16.25 4.84 -7.56
N LEU A 44 15.34 4.61 -8.53
CA LEU A 44 14.82 3.29 -8.87
C LEU A 44 15.95 2.34 -9.30
N THR A 45 16.89 2.79 -10.11
CA THR A 45 18.06 1.98 -10.53
C THR A 45 18.94 1.61 -9.35
N THR A 46 19.14 2.55 -8.43
CA THR A 46 19.89 2.35 -7.19
C THR A 46 19.22 1.32 -6.27
N TYR A 47 17.89 1.44 -6.09
CA TYR A 47 17.13 0.48 -5.29
C TYR A 47 17.10 -0.91 -5.92
N LYS A 48 16.97 -1.03 -7.24
CA LYS A 48 17.06 -2.32 -7.94
C LYS A 48 18.42 -2.98 -7.73
N ALA A 49 19.50 -2.23 -7.80
CA ALA A 49 20.86 -2.76 -7.53
C ALA A 49 21.01 -3.25 -6.07
N LYS A 50 20.49 -2.48 -5.09
CA LYS A 50 20.47 -2.88 -3.68
C LYS A 50 19.64 -4.14 -3.45
N LEU A 51 18.48 -4.25 -4.10
CA LEU A 51 17.60 -5.42 -4.01
C LEU A 51 18.27 -6.68 -4.55
N GLU A 52 18.93 -6.59 -5.71
CA GLU A 52 19.65 -7.71 -6.28
C GLU A 52 20.82 -8.17 -5.40
N LYS A 53 21.53 -7.21 -4.78
CA LYS A 53 22.58 -7.53 -3.81
C LYS A 53 22.01 -8.26 -2.59
N ALA A 54 20.92 -7.76 -2.01
CA ALA A 54 20.27 -8.38 -0.87
C ALA A 54 19.74 -9.79 -1.19
N LYS A 55 19.13 -10.00 -2.37
CA LYS A 55 18.70 -11.33 -2.81
C LYS A 55 19.85 -12.33 -2.92
N ARG A 56 21.01 -11.91 -3.47
CA ARG A 56 22.19 -12.77 -3.56
C ARG A 56 22.74 -13.13 -2.18
N GLU A 57 22.72 -12.18 -1.26
CA GLU A 57 23.17 -12.40 0.12
C GLU A 57 22.21 -13.32 0.88
N ALA A 58 20.92 -13.15 0.74
CA ALA A 58 19.90 -14.03 1.31
C ALA A 58 20.05 -15.47 0.79
N LYS A 59 20.22 -15.65 -0.51
CA LYS A 59 20.46 -16.97 -1.11
C LYS A 59 21.74 -17.64 -0.60
N ARG A 60 22.81 -16.86 -0.41
CA ARG A 60 24.05 -17.37 0.16
C ARG A 60 23.87 -17.85 1.60
N LEU A 61 23.15 -17.07 2.41
CA LEU A 61 22.87 -17.44 3.80
C LEU A 61 21.97 -18.68 3.90
N GLU A 62 21.01 -18.83 2.98
CA GLU A 62 20.16 -20.02 2.89
C GLU A 62 20.96 -21.26 2.51
N GLU A 63 21.89 -21.17 1.53
CA GLU A 63 22.79 -22.24 1.15
C GLU A 63 23.77 -22.60 2.28
N GLU A 64 24.19 -21.63 3.08
CA GLU A 64 25.09 -21.84 4.24
C GLU A 64 24.31 -22.50 5.40
N ALA A 65 23.07 -22.10 5.66
CA ALA A 65 22.21 -22.72 6.65
C ALA A 65 21.87 -24.18 6.32
N LEU A 66 21.68 -24.51 5.05
CA LEU A 66 21.45 -25.88 4.59
C LEU A 66 22.67 -26.80 4.78
N LYS A 67 23.88 -26.25 4.82
CA LYS A 67 25.12 -27.03 5.05
C LYS A 67 25.37 -27.38 6.50
N VAL A 68 24.70 -26.71 7.44
CA VAL A 68 24.89 -26.91 8.90
C VAL A 68 23.97 -28.01 9.45
N VAL A 69 22.99 -28.47 8.67
CA VAL A 69 22.12 -29.57 9.08
C VAL A 69 22.71 -30.91 8.65
N GLU A 70 23.60 -31.47 9.47
CA GLU A 70 23.93 -32.89 9.37
C GLU A 70 22.71 -33.73 9.79
N PRO A 71 22.42 -34.85 9.10
CA PRO A 71 21.28 -35.70 9.43
C PRO A 71 21.49 -36.43 10.75
N VAL A 72 20.90 -35.98 11.81
CA VAL A 72 20.74 -36.80 13.03
C VAL A 72 19.70 -37.87 12.75
N VAL A 73 20.13 -39.10 12.67
CA VAL A 73 19.28 -40.31 12.54
C VAL A 73 18.49 -40.44 13.86
N PRO A 74 17.15 -40.47 13.83
CA PRO A 74 16.40 -40.73 15.07
C PRO A 74 16.31 -42.22 15.35
N ASP A 75 16.82 -42.61 16.50
CA ASP A 75 16.54 -43.90 17.13
C ASP A 75 15.10 -43.92 17.62
N LYS A 76 14.39 -45.00 17.35
CA LYS A 76 13.02 -45.26 17.79
C LYS A 76 13.02 -45.62 19.27
N ASP A 77 12.28 -44.92 20.10
CA ASP A 77 11.37 -45.61 21.00
C ASP A 77 10.28 -44.71 21.56
N LYS A 78 9.16 -45.35 21.80
CA LYS A 78 7.84 -44.92 22.25
C LYS A 78 7.83 -44.06 23.49
N SER A 79 6.93 -43.08 23.60
CA SER A 79 5.80 -43.16 24.59
C SER A 79 4.96 -41.89 24.54
N GLU A 80 3.67 -42.09 24.60
CA GLU A 80 2.59 -41.10 24.77
C GLU A 80 2.79 -40.25 26.03
N ASN A 81 2.50 -38.97 26.04
CA ASN A 81 1.46 -38.39 26.90
C ASN A 81 1.16 -36.92 26.62
N LYS A 82 -0.13 -36.61 26.78
CA LYS A 82 -0.77 -35.32 26.85
C LYS A 82 -0.11 -34.37 27.86
N THR A 83 -0.12 -33.12 27.66
CA THR A 83 -0.87 -32.08 28.41
C THR A 83 -0.48 -30.69 28.04
N ASP A 84 -1.52 -29.87 27.99
CA ASP A 84 -1.58 -28.41 27.98
C ASP A 84 -0.48 -27.68 28.76
N SER A 85 -0.10 -26.50 28.24
CA SER A 85 -0.15 -25.25 28.99
C SER A 85 0.71 -24.17 28.36
N ASP A 86 0.02 -23.10 28.07
CA ASP A 86 0.36 -21.69 28.40
C ASP A 86 1.80 -21.35 28.76
N SER A 87 2.24 -20.33 28.11
CA SER A 87 2.88 -19.10 28.66
C SER A 87 3.65 -18.37 27.59
N ASP A 88 3.16 -17.26 27.17
CA ASP A 88 3.41 -15.92 27.75
C ASP A 88 4.73 -15.27 27.34
N THR A 89 4.54 -14.12 26.76
CA THR A 89 5.36 -12.91 26.86
C THR A 89 6.63 -12.82 26.04
N SER A 90 6.58 -12.05 24.98
CA SER A 90 7.33 -10.81 25.01
C SER A 90 6.94 -9.88 23.84
N SER A 91 6.40 -8.76 24.21
CA SER A 91 6.29 -7.57 23.38
C SER A 91 7.69 -7.17 22.92
N ASN A 92 7.97 -7.35 21.65
CA ASN A 92 9.02 -6.61 20.99
C ASN A 92 8.47 -6.17 19.64
N GLY A 93 8.61 -4.88 19.33
CA GLY A 93 8.06 -4.28 18.12
C GLY A 93 8.35 -5.12 16.89
N SER A 94 7.43 -6.00 16.54
CA SER A 94 7.48 -6.82 15.35
C SER A 94 7.35 -5.90 14.15
N SER A 95 8.46 -5.66 13.46
CA SER A 95 8.40 -5.36 12.04
C SER A 95 7.66 -6.53 11.40
N ILE A 96 6.45 -6.26 10.90
CA ILE A 96 5.66 -7.24 10.16
C ILE A 96 6.49 -7.60 8.94
N SER A 97 7.02 -8.83 8.90
CA SER A 97 7.73 -9.34 7.72
C SER A 97 6.69 -9.69 6.67
N ALA A 98 6.23 -8.68 5.94
CA ALA A 98 5.30 -8.86 4.85
C ALA A 98 6.01 -9.52 3.66
N THR A 99 5.42 -10.59 3.14
CA THR A 99 5.88 -11.25 1.91
C THR A 99 5.41 -10.48 0.68
N ALA A 100 6.01 -10.71 -0.48
CA ALA A 100 5.54 -10.12 -1.74
C ALA A 100 4.08 -10.46 -2.03
N SER A 101 3.64 -11.66 -1.66
CA SER A 101 2.24 -12.07 -1.79
C SER A 101 1.30 -11.34 -0.83
N ASP A 102 1.75 -10.91 0.35
CA ASP A 102 0.96 -10.11 1.27
C ASP A 102 0.74 -8.69 0.73
N VAL A 103 1.77 -8.09 0.12
CA VAL A 103 1.65 -6.78 -0.55
C VAL A 103 0.65 -6.85 -1.68
N GLU A 104 0.74 -7.85 -2.56
CA GLU A 104 -0.19 -8.03 -3.69
C GLU A 104 -1.62 -8.25 -3.21
N LEU A 105 -1.81 -9.09 -2.19
CA LEU A 105 -3.13 -9.38 -1.63
C LEU A 105 -3.77 -8.13 -1.00
N LEU A 106 -3.00 -7.39 -0.20
CA LEU A 106 -3.46 -6.12 0.37
C LEU A 106 -3.78 -5.12 -0.73
N ALA A 107 -2.90 -4.94 -1.71
CA ALA A 107 -3.10 -4.01 -2.81
C ALA A 107 -4.36 -4.34 -3.64
N ALA A 108 -4.66 -5.63 -3.87
CA ALA A 108 -5.88 -6.05 -4.53
C ALA A 108 -7.14 -5.72 -3.72
N LEU A 109 -7.08 -5.86 -2.39
CA LEU A 109 -8.16 -5.42 -1.51
C LEU A 109 -8.34 -3.90 -1.57
N LEU A 110 -7.24 -3.12 -1.47
CA LEU A 110 -7.30 -1.65 -1.55
C LEU A 110 -7.96 -1.17 -2.83
N GLU A 111 -7.67 -1.80 -3.95
CA GLU A 111 -8.29 -1.48 -5.23
C GLU A 111 -9.80 -1.77 -5.23
N CYS A 112 -10.25 -2.80 -4.52
CA CYS A 112 -11.67 -3.12 -4.37
C CYS A 112 -12.43 -2.11 -3.51
N GLU A 113 -11.80 -1.65 -2.41
CA GLU A 113 -12.46 -0.86 -1.36
C GLU A 113 -12.38 0.65 -1.62
N ALA A 114 -11.26 1.14 -2.14
CA ALA A 114 -10.99 2.57 -2.32
C ALA A 114 -10.74 2.97 -3.78
N GLY A 115 -10.87 2.05 -4.72
CA GLY A 115 -10.58 2.30 -6.13
C GLY A 115 -9.08 2.43 -6.39
N ASN A 116 -8.68 3.32 -7.31
CA ASN A 116 -7.27 3.43 -7.72
C ASN A 116 -6.81 4.87 -8.01
N SER A 117 -7.56 5.86 -7.61
CA SER A 117 -7.30 7.27 -7.96
C SER A 117 -6.88 8.14 -6.78
N ASN A 118 -7.07 7.69 -5.55
CA ASN A 118 -6.77 8.47 -4.36
C ASN A 118 -5.83 7.68 -3.44
N TYR A 119 -4.54 8.04 -3.46
CA TYR A 119 -3.52 7.42 -2.63
C TYR A 119 -3.84 7.48 -1.12
N GLU A 120 -4.34 8.60 -0.62
CA GLU A 120 -4.65 8.77 0.81
C GLU A 120 -5.80 7.84 1.25
N ALA A 121 -6.79 7.63 0.39
CA ALA A 121 -7.88 6.70 0.66
C ALA A 121 -7.39 5.24 0.64
N LEU A 122 -6.52 4.88 -0.29
CA LEU A 122 -5.87 3.57 -0.35
C LEU A 122 -5.04 3.31 0.91
N LEU A 123 -4.18 4.27 1.30
CA LEU A 123 -3.37 4.19 2.51
C LEU A 123 -4.24 4.05 3.76
N ALA A 124 -5.36 4.76 3.83
CA ALA A 124 -6.28 4.72 4.96
C ALA A 124 -6.88 3.32 5.17
N VAL A 125 -7.35 2.67 4.09
CA VAL A 125 -7.85 1.29 4.17
C VAL A 125 -6.72 0.32 4.54
N GLY A 126 -5.52 0.49 3.97
CA GLY A 126 -4.34 -0.30 4.31
C GLY A 126 -3.94 -0.17 5.77
N SER A 127 -4.00 1.06 6.30
CA SER A 127 -3.71 1.35 7.71
C SER A 127 -4.68 0.62 8.65
N VAL A 128 -5.98 0.54 8.30
CA VAL A 128 -6.97 -0.24 9.09
C VAL A 128 -6.59 -1.72 9.11
N VAL A 129 -6.19 -2.30 7.99
CA VAL A 129 -5.75 -3.72 7.94
C VAL A 129 -4.54 -3.94 8.86
N VAL A 130 -3.54 -3.07 8.80
CA VAL A 130 -2.34 -3.14 9.64
C VAL A 130 -2.66 -2.93 11.13
N ASN A 131 -3.55 -1.98 11.45
CA ASN A 131 -4.00 -1.77 12.84
C ASN A 131 -4.69 -3.02 13.40
N ARG A 132 -5.54 -3.68 12.59
CA ARG A 132 -6.18 -4.94 12.97
C ARG A 132 -5.15 -6.04 13.24
N MET A 133 -4.14 -6.21 12.37
CA MET A 133 -3.07 -7.19 12.58
C MET A 133 -2.30 -6.98 13.88
N LYS A 134 -2.18 -5.74 14.34
CA LYS A 134 -1.53 -5.39 15.63
C LYS A 134 -2.44 -5.59 16.84
N SER A 135 -3.73 -5.77 16.61
CA SER A 135 -4.73 -5.89 17.67
C SER A 135 -4.99 -7.35 18.04
N ARG A 136 -5.05 -7.66 19.32
CA ARG A 136 -5.37 -9.02 19.85
C ARG A 136 -6.78 -9.51 19.45
N HIS A 137 -7.63 -8.63 18.95
CA HIS A 137 -9.01 -8.96 18.56
C HIS A 137 -9.15 -9.43 17.11
N TYR A 138 -8.07 -9.41 16.36
CA TYR A 138 -8.04 -9.75 14.94
C TYR A 138 -6.89 -10.73 14.64
N PRO A 139 -6.94 -11.43 13.50
CA PRO A 139 -5.80 -12.22 13.03
C PRO A 139 -4.56 -11.36 12.86
N ASP A 140 -3.39 -11.92 13.07
CA ASP A 140 -2.08 -11.26 13.02
C ASP A 140 -1.43 -11.27 11.63
N THR A 141 -2.12 -11.78 10.61
CA THR A 141 -1.64 -11.86 9.23
C THR A 141 -2.53 -11.07 8.27
N VAL A 142 -1.94 -10.54 7.19
CA VAL A 142 -2.67 -9.86 6.11
C VAL A 142 -3.83 -10.72 5.60
N ARG A 143 -3.53 -11.97 5.27
CA ARG A 143 -4.54 -12.91 4.77
C ARG A 143 -5.64 -13.19 5.79
N GLY A 144 -5.26 -13.37 7.05
CA GLY A 144 -6.21 -13.62 8.14
C GLY A 144 -7.20 -12.48 8.31
N VAL A 145 -6.73 -11.23 8.31
CA VAL A 145 -7.59 -10.05 8.43
C VAL A 145 -8.47 -9.87 7.20
N ILE A 146 -7.92 -10.05 5.99
CA ILE A 146 -8.66 -9.85 4.73
C ILE A 146 -9.78 -10.88 4.56
N TYR A 147 -9.51 -12.15 4.88
CA TYR A 147 -10.49 -13.23 4.74
C TYR A 147 -11.31 -13.50 6.02
N GLN A 148 -11.18 -12.65 7.04
CA GLN A 148 -12.03 -12.76 8.22
C GLN A 148 -13.51 -12.61 7.84
N SER A 149 -14.34 -13.53 8.30
CA SER A 149 -15.76 -13.56 7.96
C SER A 149 -16.46 -12.21 8.28
N GLY A 150 -17.20 -11.68 7.31
CA GLY A 150 -18.00 -10.47 7.46
C GLY A 150 -17.21 -9.15 7.44
N GLN A 151 -15.88 -9.15 7.19
CA GLN A 151 -15.09 -7.93 7.21
C GLN A 151 -14.97 -7.27 5.83
N PHE A 152 -14.51 -7.98 4.84
CA PHE A 152 -14.28 -7.47 3.49
C PHE A 152 -15.05 -8.31 2.45
N PRO A 153 -16.27 -7.90 2.07
CA PRO A 153 -17.05 -8.62 1.08
C PRO A 153 -16.31 -8.94 -0.22
N PRO A 154 -15.47 -8.03 -0.79
CA PRO A 154 -14.71 -8.31 -2.00
C PRO A 154 -13.76 -9.51 -1.92
N ALA A 155 -13.30 -9.87 -0.73
CA ALA A 155 -12.45 -11.04 -0.52
C ALA A 155 -13.23 -12.36 -0.67
N HIS A 156 -14.54 -12.33 -0.42
CA HIS A 156 -15.41 -13.52 -0.44
C HIS A 156 -16.22 -13.65 -1.75
N ASP A 157 -16.45 -12.56 -2.48
CA ASP A 157 -17.18 -12.54 -3.75
C ASP A 157 -16.31 -12.75 -4.99
N GLY A 158 -14.99 -13.02 -4.79
CA GLY A 158 -14.02 -13.28 -5.85
C GLY A 158 -13.51 -12.04 -6.59
N LYS A 159 -13.80 -10.83 -6.12
CA LYS A 159 -13.28 -9.60 -6.74
C LYS A 159 -11.78 -9.46 -6.53
N VAL A 160 -11.29 -9.74 -5.31
CA VAL A 160 -9.86 -9.74 -5.00
C VAL A 160 -9.12 -10.72 -5.92
N ASP A 161 -9.63 -11.94 -6.10
CA ASP A 161 -9.00 -12.95 -6.96
C ASP A 161 -8.97 -12.53 -8.44
N LYS A 162 -10.00 -11.82 -8.91
CA LYS A 162 -10.02 -11.26 -10.28
C LYS A 162 -8.95 -10.21 -10.48
N ILE A 163 -8.73 -9.35 -9.48
CA ILE A 163 -7.68 -8.31 -9.51
C ILE A 163 -6.30 -8.97 -9.49
N LEU A 164 -6.05 -9.93 -8.62
CA LEU A 164 -4.80 -10.67 -8.56
C LEU A 164 -4.46 -11.35 -9.89
N LYS A 165 -5.45 -11.96 -10.57
CA LYS A 165 -5.26 -12.60 -11.88
C LYS A 165 -4.93 -11.63 -13.01
N ARG A 166 -5.48 -10.42 -13.00
CA ARG A 166 -5.21 -9.40 -14.05
C ARG A 166 -3.99 -8.53 -13.77
N GLY A 167 -3.46 -8.60 -12.56
CA GLY A 167 -2.44 -7.71 -12.02
C GLY A 167 -3.04 -6.51 -11.28
N VAL A 168 -2.40 -6.15 -10.18
CA VAL A 168 -2.75 -5.03 -9.31
C VAL A 168 -2.12 -3.74 -9.85
N LYS A 169 -2.78 -2.60 -9.65
CA LYS A 169 -2.28 -1.31 -10.09
C LYS A 169 -1.16 -0.78 -9.19
N ASP A 170 -0.18 -0.11 -9.79
CA ASP A 170 1.03 0.39 -9.11
C ASP A 170 0.72 1.27 -7.91
N LEU A 171 -0.27 2.17 -8.00
CA LEU A 171 -0.67 3.03 -6.90
C LEU A 171 -1.19 2.24 -5.68
N CYS A 172 -1.91 1.14 -5.93
CA CYS A 172 -2.40 0.25 -4.89
C CYS A 172 -1.25 -0.54 -4.26
N VAL A 173 -0.28 -0.99 -5.06
CA VAL A 173 0.93 -1.67 -4.58
C VAL A 173 1.76 -0.73 -3.71
N GLN A 174 1.92 0.53 -4.14
CA GLN A 174 2.62 1.54 -3.35
C GLN A 174 1.94 1.78 -2.00
N ALA A 175 0.62 2.01 -1.98
CA ALA A 175 -0.12 2.25 -0.75
C ALA A 175 -0.09 1.04 0.20
N ALA A 176 -0.20 -0.19 -0.32
CA ALA A 176 -0.09 -1.41 0.45
C ALA A 176 1.30 -1.57 1.07
N THR A 177 2.35 -1.34 0.27
CA THR A 177 3.75 -1.38 0.73
C THR A 177 3.99 -0.37 1.84
N ASP A 178 3.54 0.87 1.66
CA ASP A 178 3.70 1.95 2.64
C ASP A 178 2.96 1.64 3.95
N ALA A 179 1.73 1.12 3.87
CA ALA A 179 0.97 0.71 5.05
C ALA A 179 1.65 -0.42 5.83
N LEU A 180 2.14 -1.45 5.15
CA LEU A 180 2.86 -2.58 5.77
C LEU A 180 4.20 -2.15 6.37
N ASN A 181 4.85 -1.12 5.80
CA ASN A 181 6.04 -0.48 6.35
C ASN A 181 5.73 0.48 7.51
N GLY A 182 4.48 0.59 7.94
CA GLY A 182 4.06 1.34 9.12
C GLY A 182 3.58 2.76 8.86
N LYS A 183 3.47 3.19 7.59
CA LYS A 183 2.83 4.48 7.26
C LYS A 183 1.34 4.39 7.57
N ASN A 184 0.82 5.37 8.30
CA ASN A 184 -0.55 5.36 8.81
C ASN A 184 -1.12 6.79 8.80
N ASN A 185 -2.29 6.97 8.22
CA ASN A 185 -2.98 8.24 8.14
C ASN A 185 -4.36 8.22 8.82
N VAL A 186 -4.71 7.15 9.54
CA VAL A 186 -5.98 7.02 10.27
C VAL A 186 -5.81 6.84 11.78
N GLY A 187 -4.57 6.91 12.30
CA GLY A 187 -4.29 6.64 13.71
C GLY A 187 -4.68 5.20 14.09
N ASP A 188 -5.38 5.03 15.19
CA ASP A 188 -5.76 3.71 15.73
C ASP A 188 -7.11 3.19 15.21
N CYS A 189 -7.68 3.81 14.16
CA CYS A 189 -8.94 3.37 13.58
C CYS A 189 -8.85 1.93 13.07
N MET A 190 -9.84 1.12 13.43
CA MET A 190 -9.93 -0.30 13.04
C MET A 190 -11.13 -0.59 12.14
N SER A 191 -11.93 0.42 11.83
CA SER A 191 -13.15 0.27 11.06
C SER A 191 -13.36 1.46 10.14
N PHE A 192 -14.07 1.23 9.04
CA PHE A 192 -14.52 2.30 8.16
C PHE A 192 -15.88 1.98 7.55
N ARG A 193 -16.56 3.01 7.09
CA ARG A 193 -17.82 2.94 6.33
C ARG A 193 -17.86 4.06 5.32
N ALA A 194 -18.82 4.00 4.40
CA ALA A 194 -19.07 5.12 3.50
C ALA A 194 -19.34 6.41 4.31
N ALA A 195 -18.74 7.54 3.90
CA ALA A 195 -18.92 8.84 4.55
C ALA A 195 -20.39 9.27 4.60
N SER A 196 -21.19 8.85 3.59
CA SER A 196 -22.64 9.06 3.54
C SER A 196 -23.43 8.39 4.68
N SER A 197 -22.80 7.50 5.46
CA SER A 197 -23.43 6.86 6.63
C SER A 197 -23.70 7.82 7.78
N GLY A 198 -23.14 9.06 7.75
CA GLY A 198 -23.29 10.06 8.79
C GLY A 198 -22.60 9.70 10.12
N ARG A 199 -21.76 8.66 10.14
CA ARG A 199 -21.03 8.26 11.35
C ARG A 199 -19.93 9.27 11.67
N PRO A 200 -19.74 9.65 12.94
CA PRO A 200 -18.62 10.51 13.33
C PRO A 200 -17.29 9.75 13.20
N GLY A 201 -16.24 10.44 12.72
CA GLY A 201 -14.90 9.87 12.52
C GLY A 201 -14.07 10.72 11.58
N LEU A 202 -12.91 10.19 11.21
CA LEU A 202 -11.99 10.82 10.26
C LEU A 202 -12.45 10.51 8.82
N VAL A 203 -12.77 11.54 8.05
CA VAL A 203 -13.21 11.37 6.65
C VAL A 203 -11.99 11.48 5.73
N ILE A 204 -11.77 10.43 4.94
CA ILE A 204 -10.73 10.38 3.88
C ILE A 204 -11.36 9.75 2.63
N GLY A 205 -11.38 10.49 1.54
CA GLY A 205 -12.09 10.08 0.33
C GLY A 205 -13.58 9.89 0.60
N ASP A 206 -14.14 8.79 0.14
CA ASP A 206 -15.55 8.45 0.29
C ASP A 206 -15.85 7.66 1.59
N ASN A 207 -14.87 7.51 2.48
CA ASN A 207 -14.98 6.72 3.69
C ASN A 207 -14.77 7.55 4.97
N VAL A 208 -15.46 7.15 6.04
CA VAL A 208 -15.24 7.62 7.41
C VAL A 208 -14.61 6.50 8.23
N PHE A 209 -13.50 6.81 8.90
CA PHE A 209 -12.68 5.90 9.72
C PHE A 209 -12.91 6.16 11.21
N PHE A 210 -13.00 5.07 12.02
CA PHE A 210 -13.30 5.13 13.47
C PHE A 210 -12.78 3.91 14.21
#